data_d1babb831468e58c758039f3f9909900
#
_entry.id   d1babb831468e58c758039f3f9909900
#
_cell.length_a   1.000
_cell.length_b   1.000
_cell.length_c   1.000
_cell.angle_alpha   90.00
_cell.angle_beta   90.00
_cell.angle_gamma   90.00
#
_symmetry.space_group_name_H-M   'P 1'
#
loop_
_entity.id
_entity.type
_entity.pdbx_description
1 polymer ?
#
loop_
_entity_poly.entity_id
_entity_poly.type
_entity_poly.pdbx_seq_one_letter_code
_entity_poly.pdbx_strand_id
1 'polypeptide(L)'
;MYEQLKIANTIAAGPGPGNTDPRVLQQFASAGLADHMHPDVLNGMIECKHMLRAIWGTENTYTFGVAGTGWSGLDCMIAAVQPGDSVVVFVNGTFSGIDALSLRMKAATAEELAANPTDPDAASVNVITIAHGTSVDGNTIEQALATHKPKWALMAHYETGSGRINDIRGFSDACLCHGVLGMVDAVSSLGIADFRIDDYPGVAAWASCPQKGISCLPLTYAPVSFRQDYIDVLNQSGARCFVHHPLMEARHWGIMDGQDVEKGAYHRTHSAYAVAAFHEALRLTLAEGLANRAARYAACEEILRRAFTAMGCEVTSNMTSLVVLNLPPNMAGREMEFVTYCRSQNFGIWPTLSQPTQVRVGILNLLSNADINDIVTRFGAALLDLGGSYDVAEVDQIVGSLQASLAAE
;
A
#
# COMPACT_ATOMS: atom_id res chain seq x y z
N MET A 1 32.55 15.38 17.68
CA MET A 1 31.81 16.20 16.68
C MET A 1 31.19 15.20 15.71
N TYR A 2 29.86 15.25 15.46
CA TYR A 2 29.21 14.35 14.50
C TYR A 2 29.43 14.90 13.08
N GLU A 3 29.76 14.03 12.15
CA GLU A 3 29.83 14.37 10.74
C GLU A 3 28.43 14.35 10.10
N GLN A 4 28.27 15.06 9.00
CA GLN A 4 27.03 15.02 8.22
C GLN A 4 26.79 13.60 7.71
N LEU A 5 25.57 13.08 7.92
CA LEU A 5 25.16 11.77 7.41
C LEU A 5 25.16 11.78 5.88
N LYS A 6 25.89 10.83 5.28
CA LYS A 6 25.92 10.59 3.84
C LYS A 6 25.19 9.30 3.54
N ILE A 7 24.12 9.37 2.76
CA ILE A 7 23.36 8.21 2.31
C ILE A 7 23.67 8.00 0.84
N ALA A 8 24.06 6.77 0.47
CA ALA A 8 24.30 6.42 -0.92
C ALA A 8 22.98 6.44 -1.71
N ASN A 9 23.05 6.93 -2.96
CA ASN A 9 21.94 6.80 -3.88
C ASN A 9 21.73 5.33 -4.23
N THR A 10 20.54 4.82 -3.95
CA THR A 10 20.18 3.42 -4.19
C THR A 10 18.90 3.39 -5.03
N ILE A 11 18.85 2.52 -6.03
CA ILE A 11 17.59 2.20 -6.70
C ILE A 11 16.75 1.36 -5.75
N ALA A 12 15.63 1.92 -5.31
CA ALA A 12 14.71 1.23 -4.42
C ALA A 12 13.78 0.32 -5.24
N ALA A 13 14.28 -0.82 -5.70
CA ALA A 13 13.54 -1.83 -6.44
C ALA A 13 12.97 -2.90 -5.50
N GLY A 14 12.44 -2.50 -4.36
CA GLY A 14 11.77 -3.36 -3.39
C GLY A 14 10.26 -3.11 -3.32
N PRO A 15 9.55 -3.78 -2.39
CA PRO A 15 8.10 -3.68 -2.24
C PRO A 15 7.63 -2.34 -1.63
N GLY A 16 8.52 -1.40 -1.42
CA GLY A 16 8.30 -0.08 -0.85
C GLY A 16 9.15 0.19 0.40
N PRO A 17 9.34 1.49 0.76
CA PRO A 17 8.86 2.66 0.02
C PRO A 17 9.41 2.70 -1.42
N GLY A 18 8.61 3.25 -2.33
CA GLY A 18 9.00 3.43 -3.73
C GLY A 18 9.90 4.66 -3.94
N ASN A 19 10.37 4.84 -5.15
CA ASN A 19 11.13 6.02 -5.52
C ASN A 19 10.19 7.22 -5.63
N THR A 20 10.52 8.29 -4.92
CA THR A 20 9.74 9.53 -4.98
C THR A 20 10.05 10.28 -6.27
N ASP A 21 9.00 10.78 -6.94
CA ASP A 21 9.18 11.59 -8.14
C ASP A 21 10.04 12.85 -7.83
N PRO A 22 11.05 13.17 -8.66
CA PRO A 22 11.90 14.35 -8.43
C PRO A 22 11.12 15.66 -8.30
N ARG A 23 9.99 15.81 -9.00
CA ARG A 23 9.11 16.98 -8.91
C ARG A 23 8.46 17.10 -7.54
N VAL A 24 8.09 15.97 -6.93
CA VAL A 24 7.57 15.90 -5.56
C VAL A 24 8.64 16.28 -4.54
N LEU A 25 9.88 15.78 -4.72
CA LEU A 25 11.02 16.18 -3.89
C LEU A 25 11.33 17.68 -4.01
N GLN A 26 11.23 18.24 -5.21
CA GLN A 26 11.40 19.66 -5.46
C GLN A 26 10.34 20.49 -4.73
N GLN A 27 9.07 20.09 -4.77
CA GLN A 27 8.00 20.77 -4.04
C GLN A 27 8.21 20.68 -2.53
N PHE A 28 8.62 19.53 -2.01
CA PHE A 28 8.98 19.39 -0.60
C PHE A 28 10.09 20.38 -0.19
N ALA A 29 11.14 20.49 -0.98
CA ALA A 29 12.29 21.36 -0.69
C ALA A 29 11.99 22.84 -0.89
N SER A 30 11.09 23.22 -1.81
CA SER A 30 10.80 24.61 -2.19
C SER A 30 9.67 25.25 -1.39
N ALA A 31 8.95 24.52 -0.55
CA ALA A 31 7.86 25.08 0.27
C ALA A 31 8.32 26.18 1.28
N GLY A 32 9.62 26.39 1.39
CA GLY A 32 10.22 27.48 2.16
C GLY A 32 9.90 27.41 3.65
N LEU A 33 9.94 28.55 4.34
CA LEU A 33 9.50 28.71 5.72
C LEU A 33 8.00 29.04 5.78
N ALA A 34 7.18 28.25 5.08
CA ALA A 34 5.76 28.52 5.01
C ALA A 34 5.10 28.34 6.40
N ASP A 35 4.33 29.33 6.79
CA ASP A 35 3.42 29.20 7.92
C ASP A 35 2.38 28.12 7.58
N HIS A 36 2.26 27.11 8.44
CA HIS A 36 1.31 26.01 8.26
C HIS A 36 -0.16 26.46 8.20
N MET A 37 -0.48 27.66 8.72
CA MET A 37 -1.81 28.26 8.65
C MET A 37 -1.96 29.25 7.46
N HIS A 38 -0.94 29.35 6.62
CA HIS A 38 -1.02 30.21 5.41
C HIS A 38 -2.18 29.77 4.50
N PRO A 39 -2.96 30.71 3.94
CA PRO A 39 -4.10 30.36 3.08
C PRO A 39 -3.75 29.39 1.94
N ASP A 40 -2.59 29.51 1.31
CA ASP A 40 -2.17 28.61 0.22
C ASP A 40 -1.98 27.17 0.72
N VAL A 41 -1.51 26.96 1.95
CA VAL A 41 -1.35 25.63 2.54
C VAL A 41 -2.73 25.02 2.83
N LEU A 42 -3.63 25.81 3.40
CA LEU A 42 -5.00 25.35 3.71
C LEU A 42 -5.79 25.07 2.43
N ASN A 43 -5.66 25.90 1.40
CA ASN A 43 -6.26 25.64 0.08
C ASN A 43 -5.66 24.39 -0.56
N GLY A 44 -4.35 24.19 -0.47
CA GLY A 44 -3.68 22.98 -0.94
C GLY A 44 -4.22 21.72 -0.26
N MET A 45 -4.57 21.76 1.04
CA MET A 45 -5.22 20.64 1.72
C MET A 45 -6.62 20.37 1.15
N ILE A 46 -7.41 21.42 0.87
CA ILE A 46 -8.73 21.26 0.26
C ILE A 46 -8.62 20.65 -1.14
N GLU A 47 -7.67 21.10 -1.96
CA GLU A 47 -7.40 20.55 -3.28
C GLU A 47 -6.96 19.09 -3.20
N CYS A 48 -6.07 18.74 -2.26
CA CYS A 48 -5.67 17.35 -1.99
C CYS A 48 -6.88 16.45 -1.70
N LYS A 49 -7.82 16.91 -0.88
CA LYS A 49 -9.06 16.19 -0.56
C LYS A 49 -9.88 15.90 -1.83
N HIS A 50 -10.04 16.88 -2.72
CA HIS A 50 -10.75 16.67 -3.99
C HIS A 50 -9.99 15.73 -4.93
N MET A 51 -8.68 15.87 -5.04
CA MET A 51 -7.84 14.96 -5.81
C MET A 51 -7.89 13.53 -5.27
N LEU A 52 -7.93 13.35 -3.94
CA LEU A 52 -8.07 12.02 -3.34
C LEU A 52 -9.41 11.37 -3.71
N ARG A 53 -10.53 12.10 -3.70
CA ARG A 53 -11.82 11.57 -4.16
C ARG A 53 -11.74 11.10 -5.61
N ALA A 54 -11.10 11.89 -6.48
CA ALA A 54 -10.89 11.51 -7.88
C ALA A 54 -10.02 10.26 -8.02
N ILE A 55 -8.94 10.14 -7.23
CA ILE A 55 -8.04 8.96 -7.24
C ILE A 55 -8.73 7.71 -6.68
N TRP A 56 -9.53 7.84 -5.63
CA TRP A 56 -10.32 6.74 -5.10
C TRP A 56 -11.53 6.38 -5.97
N GLY A 57 -11.93 7.28 -6.89
CA GLY A 57 -13.14 7.12 -7.70
C GLY A 57 -14.39 7.09 -6.82
N THR A 58 -14.58 8.12 -5.97
CA THR A 58 -15.65 8.13 -4.97
C THR A 58 -16.25 9.50 -4.74
N GLU A 59 -17.52 9.49 -4.34
CA GLU A 59 -18.25 10.65 -3.82
C GLU A 59 -18.26 10.69 -2.27
N ASN A 60 -17.58 9.76 -1.60
CA ASN A 60 -17.50 9.77 -0.13
C ASN A 60 -16.94 11.08 0.39
N THR A 61 -17.75 11.83 1.14
CA THR A 61 -17.35 13.12 1.73
C THR A 61 -16.14 12.94 2.67
N TYR A 62 -16.13 11.88 3.47
CA TYR A 62 -15.07 11.58 4.42
C TYR A 62 -13.85 10.91 3.74
N THR A 63 -13.27 11.63 2.76
CA THR A 63 -12.05 11.22 2.04
C THR A 63 -10.97 12.27 2.26
N PHE A 64 -9.85 11.89 2.90
CA PHE A 64 -8.79 12.81 3.31
C PHE A 64 -7.45 12.09 3.54
N GLY A 65 -6.43 12.82 3.99
CA GLY A 65 -5.13 12.28 4.33
C GLY A 65 -4.87 12.25 5.83
N VAL A 66 -4.31 11.16 6.34
CA VAL A 66 -3.84 11.01 7.72
C VAL A 66 -2.34 11.17 7.76
N ALA A 67 -1.79 12.06 8.60
CA ALA A 67 -0.34 12.28 8.63
C ALA A 67 0.41 11.02 9.05
N GLY A 68 1.36 10.63 8.21
CA GLY A 68 2.22 9.49 8.44
C GLY A 68 2.32 8.53 7.27
N THR A 69 2.67 7.29 7.56
CA THR A 69 2.76 6.19 6.59
C THR A 69 1.42 5.45 6.47
N GLY A 70 1.37 4.38 5.68
CA GLY A 70 0.18 3.53 5.58
C GLY A 70 -0.36 3.06 6.92
N TRP A 71 0.51 2.77 7.89
CA TRP A 71 0.09 2.37 9.25
C TRP A 71 -0.75 3.44 9.96
N SER A 72 -0.48 4.72 9.71
CA SER A 72 -1.32 5.80 10.26
C SER A 72 -2.73 5.79 9.64
N GLY A 73 -2.83 5.51 8.34
CA GLY A 73 -4.12 5.35 7.66
C GLY A 73 -4.88 4.12 8.14
N LEU A 74 -4.18 2.99 8.29
CA LEU A 74 -4.77 1.75 8.81
C LEU A 74 -5.25 1.90 10.26
N ASP A 75 -4.45 2.54 11.14
CA ASP A 75 -4.86 2.82 12.53
C ASP A 75 -6.09 3.75 12.59
N CYS A 76 -6.17 4.74 11.69
CA CYS A 76 -7.35 5.57 11.50
C CYS A 76 -8.56 4.74 11.02
N MET A 77 -8.35 3.82 10.06
CA MET A 77 -9.39 2.97 9.50
C MET A 77 -10.01 2.03 10.53
N ILE A 78 -9.21 1.46 11.44
CA ILE A 78 -9.71 0.57 12.48
C ILE A 78 -10.17 1.29 13.76
N ALA A 79 -10.17 2.63 13.77
CA ALA A 79 -10.44 3.42 14.98
C ALA A 79 -11.85 3.22 15.56
N ALA A 80 -12.82 2.83 14.73
CA ALA A 80 -14.20 2.56 15.17
C ALA A 80 -14.37 1.18 15.84
N VAL A 81 -13.41 0.27 15.70
CA VAL A 81 -13.43 -1.05 16.35
C VAL A 81 -13.31 -0.88 17.86
N GLN A 82 -14.20 -1.53 18.61
CA GLN A 82 -14.26 -1.47 20.07
C GLN A 82 -13.81 -2.79 20.71
N PRO A 83 -13.32 -2.75 21.96
CA PRO A 83 -13.06 -3.99 22.72
C PRO A 83 -14.27 -4.92 22.73
N GLY A 84 -14.05 -6.18 22.35
CA GLY A 84 -15.08 -7.19 22.24
C GLY A 84 -15.89 -7.18 20.94
N ASP A 85 -15.67 -6.25 20.02
CA ASP A 85 -16.30 -6.30 18.69
C ASP A 85 -15.83 -7.57 17.95
N SER A 86 -16.79 -8.30 17.36
CA SER A 86 -16.46 -9.47 16.53
C SER A 86 -15.86 -9.04 15.21
N VAL A 87 -14.66 -9.54 14.91
CA VAL A 87 -13.90 -9.20 13.71
C VAL A 87 -13.46 -10.46 12.98
N VAL A 88 -13.48 -10.43 11.64
CA VAL A 88 -12.80 -11.40 10.78
C VAL A 88 -11.67 -10.68 10.04
N VAL A 89 -10.47 -11.26 10.00
CA VAL A 89 -9.34 -10.77 9.22
C VAL A 89 -8.72 -11.89 8.39
N PHE A 90 -8.48 -11.62 7.10
CA PHE A 90 -7.89 -12.57 6.17
C PHE A 90 -6.38 -12.37 6.08
N VAL A 91 -5.61 -13.43 6.37
CA VAL A 91 -4.14 -13.39 6.43
C VAL A 91 -3.56 -14.35 5.40
N ASN A 92 -2.92 -13.80 4.36
CA ASN A 92 -2.21 -14.56 3.34
C ASN A 92 -0.77 -14.07 3.11
N GLY A 93 -0.25 -13.25 4.02
CA GLY A 93 1.11 -12.75 3.99
C GLY A 93 1.51 -11.97 5.24
N THR A 94 2.66 -11.31 5.17
CA THR A 94 3.25 -10.60 6.32
C THR A 94 2.42 -9.38 6.73
N PHE A 95 1.96 -8.58 5.76
CA PHE A 95 1.28 -7.31 6.07
C PHE A 95 -0.13 -7.54 6.58
N SER A 96 -0.88 -8.45 5.98
CA SER A 96 -2.16 -8.89 6.53
C SER A 96 -2.05 -9.54 7.91
N GLY A 97 -0.90 -10.17 8.23
CA GLY A 97 -0.60 -10.63 9.59
C GLY A 97 -0.42 -9.49 10.59
N ILE A 98 0.18 -8.37 10.17
CA ILE A 98 0.29 -7.16 11.01
C ILE A 98 -1.07 -6.45 11.14
N ASP A 99 -1.91 -6.47 10.11
CA ASP A 99 -3.30 -6.01 10.20
C ASP A 99 -4.09 -6.81 11.26
N ALA A 100 -3.91 -8.13 11.28
CA ALA A 100 -4.52 -8.97 12.30
C ALA A 100 -4.04 -8.60 13.71
N LEU A 101 -2.73 -8.34 13.89
CA LEU A 101 -2.19 -7.88 15.16
C LEU A 101 -2.79 -6.54 15.58
N SER A 102 -2.88 -5.57 14.66
CA SER A 102 -3.45 -4.25 14.96
C SER A 102 -4.93 -4.34 15.37
N LEU A 103 -5.70 -5.22 14.73
CA LEU A 103 -7.08 -5.50 15.10
C LEU A 103 -7.20 -6.20 16.44
N ARG A 104 -6.31 -7.20 16.75
CA ARG A 104 -6.27 -7.81 18.08
C ARG A 104 -6.00 -6.78 19.17
N MET A 105 -5.03 -5.89 18.98
CA MET A 105 -4.75 -4.80 19.92
C MET A 105 -5.96 -3.85 20.11
N LYS A 106 -6.74 -3.63 19.06
CA LYS A 106 -7.89 -2.72 19.08
C LYS A 106 -9.12 -3.35 19.71
N ALA A 107 -9.42 -4.61 19.37
CA ALA A 107 -10.59 -5.35 19.84
C ALA A 107 -10.39 -6.07 21.19
N ALA A 108 -9.14 -6.17 21.67
CA ALA A 108 -8.84 -6.82 22.94
C ALA A 108 -9.49 -6.11 24.13
N THR A 109 -10.01 -6.91 25.05
CA THR A 109 -10.46 -6.46 26.37
C THR A 109 -9.28 -6.02 27.23
N ALA A 110 -9.55 -5.34 28.33
CA ALA A 110 -8.51 -4.92 29.28
C ALA A 110 -7.78 -6.14 29.90
N GLU A 111 -8.47 -7.27 30.09
CA GLU A 111 -7.90 -8.51 30.62
C GLU A 111 -6.95 -9.16 29.61
N GLU A 112 -7.37 -9.27 28.33
CA GLU A 112 -6.53 -9.81 27.26
C GLU A 112 -5.27 -8.97 27.04
N LEU A 113 -5.39 -7.63 27.05
CA LEU A 113 -4.23 -6.72 26.98
C LEU A 113 -3.31 -6.86 28.21
N ALA A 114 -3.85 -7.04 29.40
CA ALA A 114 -3.04 -7.23 30.61
C ALA A 114 -2.29 -8.58 30.58
N ALA A 115 -2.87 -9.61 29.95
CA ALA A 115 -2.22 -10.92 29.80
C ALA A 115 -1.06 -10.86 28.80
N ASN A 116 -1.21 -10.15 27.66
CA ASN A 116 -0.15 -9.94 26.68
C ASN A 116 -0.31 -8.55 26.02
N PRO A 117 0.44 -7.53 26.46
CA PRO A 117 0.26 -6.15 26.00
C PRO A 117 0.79 -5.89 24.57
N THR A 118 1.57 -6.79 23.99
CA THR A 118 2.20 -6.62 22.68
C THR A 118 1.59 -7.48 21.59
N ASP A 119 0.93 -8.57 21.94
CA ASP A 119 0.23 -9.48 21.02
C ASP A 119 -0.94 -10.16 21.76
N PRO A 120 -2.00 -9.42 22.10
CA PRO A 120 -3.13 -9.97 22.85
C PRO A 120 -3.86 -11.03 22.03
N ASP A 121 -4.24 -12.11 22.70
CA ASP A 121 -5.14 -13.12 22.14
C ASP A 121 -6.60 -12.66 22.31
N ALA A 122 -7.00 -11.73 21.43
CA ALA A 122 -8.35 -11.14 21.44
C ALA A 122 -9.34 -12.18 20.89
N ALA A 123 -10.07 -12.84 21.76
CA ALA A 123 -11.03 -13.90 21.43
C ALA A 123 -12.13 -13.49 20.43
N SER A 124 -12.39 -12.18 20.32
CA SER A 124 -13.35 -11.59 19.36
C SER A 124 -12.80 -11.48 17.95
N VAL A 125 -11.48 -11.68 17.72
CA VAL A 125 -10.83 -11.56 16.41
C VAL A 125 -10.56 -12.93 15.80
N ASN A 126 -11.30 -13.24 14.75
CA ASN A 126 -11.17 -14.49 14.00
C ASN A 126 -10.18 -14.31 12.84
N VAL A 127 -9.00 -14.89 12.96
CA VAL A 127 -7.96 -14.84 11.94
C VAL A 127 -8.13 -16.01 10.97
N ILE A 128 -8.44 -15.70 9.71
CA ILE A 128 -8.58 -16.68 8.62
C ILE A 128 -7.23 -16.75 7.89
N THR A 129 -6.43 -17.75 8.24
CA THR A 129 -5.10 -17.94 7.65
C THR A 129 -5.20 -18.74 6.37
N ILE A 130 -4.68 -18.15 5.28
CA ILE A 130 -4.57 -18.73 3.95
C ILE A 130 -3.10 -19.10 3.70
N ALA A 131 -2.85 -20.19 2.98
CA ALA A 131 -1.50 -20.62 2.65
C ALA A 131 -0.70 -19.50 1.98
N HIS A 132 0.55 -19.32 2.39
CA HIS A 132 1.45 -18.32 1.79
C HIS A 132 1.52 -18.50 0.27
N GLY A 133 1.49 -17.39 -0.46
CA GLY A 133 1.49 -17.42 -1.92
C GLY A 133 0.15 -17.81 -2.57
N THR A 134 -0.95 -17.84 -1.81
CA THR A 134 -2.32 -18.06 -2.29
C THR A 134 -3.15 -16.80 -2.09
N SER A 135 -3.97 -16.43 -3.09
CA SER A 135 -4.93 -15.32 -2.97
C SER A 135 -6.12 -15.74 -2.09
N VAL A 136 -6.70 -14.77 -1.39
CA VAL A 136 -7.99 -14.94 -0.73
C VAL A 136 -9.08 -14.94 -1.80
N ASP A 137 -9.84 -16.01 -1.91
CA ASP A 137 -10.91 -16.16 -2.89
C ASP A 137 -12.31 -15.92 -2.31
N GLY A 138 -13.30 -15.71 -3.18
CA GLY A 138 -14.68 -15.43 -2.78
C GLY A 138 -15.33 -16.54 -1.95
N ASN A 139 -15.00 -17.81 -2.19
CA ASN A 139 -15.55 -18.92 -1.41
C ASN A 139 -15.05 -18.92 0.03
N THR A 140 -13.75 -18.69 0.21
CA THR A 140 -13.13 -18.57 1.54
C THR A 140 -13.73 -17.40 2.32
N ILE A 141 -13.96 -16.26 1.64
CA ILE A 141 -14.57 -15.07 2.23
C ILE A 141 -16.00 -15.37 2.67
N GLU A 142 -16.83 -15.91 1.77
CA GLU A 142 -18.23 -16.23 2.04
C GLU A 142 -18.38 -17.18 3.23
N GLN A 143 -17.60 -18.28 3.26
CA GLN A 143 -17.61 -19.25 4.35
C GLN A 143 -17.23 -18.64 5.70
N ALA A 144 -16.21 -17.77 5.72
CA ALA A 144 -15.75 -17.11 6.92
C ALA A 144 -16.81 -16.16 7.49
N LEU A 145 -17.41 -15.30 6.64
CA LEU A 145 -18.42 -14.35 7.09
C LEU A 145 -19.74 -15.05 7.52
N ALA A 146 -20.17 -16.08 6.80
CA ALA A 146 -21.33 -16.87 7.17
C ALA A 146 -21.16 -17.60 8.51
N THR A 147 -19.94 -18.12 8.78
CA THR A 147 -19.61 -18.86 10.00
C THR A 147 -19.52 -17.96 11.21
N HIS A 148 -18.71 -16.87 11.10
CA HIS A 148 -18.38 -16.04 12.26
C HIS A 148 -19.35 -14.88 12.49
N LYS A 149 -20.10 -14.46 11.46
CA LYS A 149 -21.06 -13.35 11.50
C LYS A 149 -20.49 -12.11 12.20
N PRO A 150 -19.32 -11.62 11.73
CA PRO A 150 -18.62 -10.54 12.42
C PRO A 150 -19.33 -9.20 12.20
N LYS A 151 -19.06 -8.22 13.08
CA LYS A 151 -19.41 -6.82 12.85
C LYS A 151 -18.49 -6.17 11.81
N TRP A 152 -17.19 -6.53 11.85
CA TRP A 152 -16.15 -5.98 11.00
C TRP A 152 -15.41 -7.10 10.25
N ALA A 153 -15.00 -6.83 9.03
CA ALA A 153 -14.07 -7.69 8.32
C ALA A 153 -12.95 -6.85 7.69
N LEU A 154 -11.71 -7.34 7.70
CA LEU A 154 -10.57 -6.68 7.07
C LEU A 154 -9.84 -7.62 6.12
N MET A 155 -9.50 -7.09 4.94
CA MET A 155 -8.68 -7.77 3.93
C MET A 155 -7.75 -6.79 3.22
N ALA A 156 -6.50 -7.20 3.00
CA ALA A 156 -5.60 -6.48 2.10
C ALA A 156 -6.02 -6.73 0.64
N HIS A 157 -6.12 -5.67 -0.19
CA HIS A 157 -6.33 -5.82 -1.63
C HIS A 157 -5.10 -6.46 -2.29
N TYR A 158 -3.93 -5.86 -2.08
CA TYR A 158 -2.63 -6.36 -2.56
C TYR A 158 -1.74 -6.71 -1.37
N GLU A 159 -1.42 -7.99 -1.17
CA GLU A 159 -0.50 -8.46 -0.12
C GLU A 159 0.93 -8.55 -0.67
N THR A 160 1.74 -7.55 -0.38
CA THR A 160 3.14 -7.49 -0.88
C THR A 160 4.09 -8.46 -0.18
N GLY A 161 3.70 -9.03 0.96
CA GLY A 161 4.48 -10.06 1.65
C GLY A 161 4.57 -11.34 0.83
N SER A 162 3.48 -11.70 0.14
CA SER A 162 3.37 -12.90 -0.69
C SER A 162 3.21 -12.61 -2.20
N GLY A 163 3.09 -11.33 -2.60
CA GLY A 163 2.90 -10.93 -4.00
C GLY A 163 1.54 -11.31 -4.57
N ARG A 164 0.46 -11.22 -3.77
CA ARG A 164 -0.88 -11.67 -4.16
C ARG A 164 -1.90 -10.56 -4.23
N ILE A 165 -2.76 -10.65 -5.22
CA ILE A 165 -4.00 -9.88 -5.35
C ILE A 165 -5.13 -10.71 -4.75
N ASN A 166 -5.92 -10.12 -3.85
CA ASN A 166 -7.07 -10.75 -3.21
C ASN A 166 -8.38 -10.30 -3.88
N ASP A 167 -9.43 -11.13 -3.77
CA ASP A 167 -10.73 -10.89 -4.41
C ASP A 167 -11.56 -9.85 -3.64
N ILE A 168 -11.30 -8.56 -3.91
CA ILE A 168 -12.08 -7.48 -3.27
C ILE A 168 -13.54 -7.41 -3.77
N ARG A 169 -13.83 -7.93 -4.96
CA ARG A 169 -15.22 -8.00 -5.44
C ARG A 169 -16.00 -8.99 -4.59
N GLY A 170 -15.51 -10.23 -4.48
CA GLY A 170 -16.11 -11.24 -3.63
C GLY A 170 -16.18 -10.80 -2.17
N PHE A 171 -15.16 -10.07 -1.67
CA PHE A 171 -15.16 -9.51 -0.32
C PHE A 171 -16.28 -8.47 -0.11
N SER A 172 -16.41 -7.52 -1.03
CA SER A 172 -17.47 -6.52 -0.97
C SER A 172 -18.86 -7.15 -1.02
N ASP A 173 -19.08 -8.07 -1.96
CA ASP A 173 -20.38 -8.71 -2.15
C ASP A 173 -20.78 -9.55 -0.92
N ALA A 174 -19.85 -10.29 -0.34
CA ALA A 174 -20.07 -11.05 0.88
C ALA A 174 -20.33 -10.15 2.10
N CYS A 175 -19.55 -9.06 2.27
CA CYS A 175 -19.79 -8.08 3.34
C CYS A 175 -21.20 -7.49 3.24
N LEU A 176 -21.63 -7.10 2.04
CA LEU A 176 -22.97 -6.57 1.80
C LEU A 176 -24.06 -7.61 2.11
N CYS A 177 -23.88 -8.87 1.65
CA CYS A 177 -24.81 -9.96 1.85
C CYS A 177 -25.02 -10.28 3.34
N HIS A 178 -23.96 -10.27 4.12
CA HIS A 178 -23.99 -10.62 5.55
C HIS A 178 -24.18 -9.40 6.49
N GLY A 179 -24.30 -8.17 5.96
CA GLY A 179 -24.43 -6.96 6.76
C GLY A 179 -23.15 -6.65 7.59
N VAL A 180 -22.00 -7.03 7.08
CA VAL A 180 -20.68 -6.81 7.69
C VAL A 180 -20.07 -5.51 7.18
N LEU A 181 -19.45 -4.72 8.04
CA LEU A 181 -18.71 -3.53 7.63
C LEU A 181 -17.30 -3.93 7.17
N GLY A 182 -17.11 -3.96 5.85
CA GLY A 182 -15.84 -4.31 5.23
C GLY A 182 -14.81 -3.17 5.38
N MET A 183 -13.56 -3.52 5.66
CA MET A 183 -12.40 -2.63 5.65
C MET A 183 -11.35 -3.19 4.68
N VAL A 184 -10.75 -2.32 3.86
CA VAL A 184 -9.73 -2.75 2.89
C VAL A 184 -8.43 -1.98 3.08
N ASP A 185 -7.34 -2.74 3.30
CA ASP A 185 -5.98 -2.24 3.13
C ASP A 185 -5.65 -2.15 1.63
N ALA A 186 -5.64 -0.93 1.10
CA ALA A 186 -5.24 -0.59 -0.26
C ALA A 186 -3.83 0.05 -0.33
N VAL A 187 -2.99 -0.17 0.68
CA VAL A 187 -1.64 0.39 0.78
C VAL A 187 -0.81 0.08 -0.46
N SER A 188 -1.01 -1.07 -1.06
CA SER A 188 -0.23 -1.55 -2.21
C SER A 188 -1.00 -1.56 -3.53
N SER A 189 -2.22 -1.00 -3.57
CA SER A 189 -3.06 -1.01 -4.77
C SER A 189 -3.48 0.38 -5.24
N LEU A 190 -3.69 1.35 -4.33
CA LEU A 190 -4.09 2.71 -4.72
C LEU A 190 -3.00 3.40 -5.57
N GLY A 191 -3.41 3.91 -6.74
CA GLY A 191 -2.50 4.51 -7.71
C GLY A 191 -1.65 3.49 -8.50
N ILE A 192 -1.95 2.20 -8.39
CA ILE A 192 -1.33 1.09 -9.13
C ILE A 192 -2.39 0.32 -9.90
N ALA A 193 -3.43 -0.14 -9.21
CA ALA A 193 -4.57 -0.80 -9.83
C ALA A 193 -5.61 0.23 -10.30
N ASP A 194 -6.29 -0.06 -11.40
CA ASP A 194 -7.43 0.72 -11.87
C ASP A 194 -8.70 0.18 -11.24
N PHE A 195 -9.22 0.88 -10.24
CA PHE A 195 -10.47 0.57 -9.55
C PHE A 195 -11.10 1.81 -8.94
N ARG A 196 -12.41 1.75 -8.76
CA ARG A 196 -13.20 2.80 -8.09
C ARG A 196 -13.80 2.21 -6.83
N ILE A 197 -13.61 2.84 -5.68
CA ILE A 197 -14.13 2.28 -4.42
C ILE A 197 -15.66 2.30 -4.34
N ASP A 198 -16.33 3.18 -5.08
CA ASP A 198 -17.79 3.21 -5.15
C ASP A 198 -18.38 1.95 -5.82
N ASP A 199 -17.57 1.19 -6.58
CA ASP A 199 -17.99 -0.09 -7.16
C ASP A 199 -18.02 -1.23 -6.11
N TYR A 200 -17.59 -0.99 -4.87
CA TYR A 200 -17.49 -1.97 -3.79
C TYR A 200 -18.35 -1.59 -2.57
N PRO A 201 -19.70 -1.64 -2.71
CA PRO A 201 -20.60 -1.12 -1.69
C PRO A 201 -20.60 -1.87 -0.35
N GLY A 202 -20.00 -3.04 -0.24
CA GLY A 202 -19.80 -3.77 1.03
C GLY A 202 -18.60 -3.29 1.84
N VAL A 203 -17.73 -2.45 1.24
CA VAL A 203 -16.55 -1.92 1.92
C VAL A 203 -16.86 -0.54 2.50
N ALA A 204 -16.87 -0.43 3.81
CA ALA A 204 -17.22 0.79 4.54
C ALA A 204 -16.02 1.73 4.79
N ALA A 205 -14.79 1.19 4.77
CA ALA A 205 -13.58 1.97 5.02
C ALA A 205 -12.39 1.47 4.20
N TRP A 206 -11.59 2.42 3.70
CA TRP A 206 -10.40 2.18 2.90
C TRP A 206 -9.22 2.97 3.46
N ALA A 207 -8.03 2.35 3.47
CA ALA A 207 -6.80 3.03 3.81
C ALA A 207 -5.68 2.68 2.82
N SER A 208 -4.78 3.65 2.58
CA SER A 208 -3.62 3.47 1.72
C SER A 208 -2.40 4.21 2.28
N CYS A 209 -1.38 4.43 1.46
CA CYS A 209 -0.16 5.13 1.86
C CYS A 209 0.33 6.11 0.80
N PRO A 210 1.14 7.11 1.16
CA PRO A 210 1.72 8.04 0.19
C PRO A 210 2.89 7.44 -0.59
N GLN A 211 3.67 6.51 0.01
CA GLN A 211 5.00 6.10 -0.43
C GLN A 211 5.02 4.88 -1.37
N LYS A 212 3.88 4.46 -1.93
CA LYS A 212 3.79 3.39 -2.94
C LYS A 212 3.21 3.94 -4.23
N GLY A 213 1.99 3.57 -4.62
CA GLY A 213 1.41 3.95 -5.89
C GLY A 213 1.22 5.46 -6.10
N ILE A 214 1.08 6.25 -5.04
CA ILE A 214 1.02 7.73 -5.12
C ILE A 214 2.41 8.35 -5.37
N SER A 215 3.51 7.59 -5.22
CA SER A 215 4.89 8.02 -5.47
C SER A 215 5.32 9.28 -4.70
N CYS A 216 4.78 9.46 -3.49
CA CYS A 216 5.12 10.54 -2.57
C CYS A 216 6.14 10.08 -1.52
N LEU A 217 6.67 11.03 -0.76
CA LEU A 217 7.54 10.73 0.38
C LEU A 217 6.78 9.98 1.48
N PRO A 218 7.45 9.03 2.17
CA PRO A 218 6.96 8.53 3.45
C PRO A 218 6.70 9.67 4.45
N LEU A 219 5.82 9.45 5.42
CA LEU A 219 5.48 10.42 6.47
C LEU A 219 4.85 11.74 5.96
N THR A 220 4.25 11.73 4.77
CA THR A 220 3.35 12.80 4.34
C THR A 220 1.92 12.51 4.81
N TYR A 221 1.01 12.09 3.94
CA TYR A 221 -0.37 11.80 4.30
C TYR A 221 -0.85 10.48 3.70
N ALA A 222 -1.27 9.56 4.57
CA ALA A 222 -1.90 8.30 4.18
C ALA A 222 -3.35 8.56 3.72
N PRO A 223 -3.71 8.23 2.47
CA PRO A 223 -5.08 8.38 1.99
C PRO A 223 -6.05 7.46 2.72
N VAL A 224 -7.20 7.99 3.15
CA VAL A 224 -8.33 7.22 3.70
C VAL A 224 -9.64 7.66 3.08
N SER A 225 -10.62 6.75 3.04
CA SER A 225 -11.99 7.07 2.64
C SER A 225 -12.98 6.24 3.47
N PHE A 226 -14.03 6.90 3.95
CA PHE A 226 -15.05 6.29 4.80
C PHE A 226 -16.43 6.54 4.23
N ARG A 227 -17.27 5.51 4.21
CA ARG A 227 -18.69 5.64 3.93
C ARG A 227 -19.44 6.15 5.15
N GLN A 228 -20.66 6.65 4.93
CA GLN A 228 -21.49 7.21 5.99
C GLN A 228 -21.85 6.19 7.07
N ASP A 229 -22.08 4.94 6.74
CA ASP A 229 -22.39 3.87 7.70
C ASP A 229 -21.23 3.59 8.68
N TYR A 230 -19.96 3.65 8.22
CA TYR A 230 -18.80 3.64 9.11
C TYR A 230 -18.81 4.83 10.07
N ILE A 231 -19.09 6.03 9.56
CA ILE A 231 -19.17 7.27 10.34
C ILE A 231 -20.30 7.21 11.37
N ASP A 232 -21.42 6.63 11.02
CA ASP A 232 -22.55 6.45 11.93
C ASP A 232 -22.20 5.53 13.10
N VAL A 233 -21.49 4.43 12.85
CA VAL A 233 -20.96 3.57 13.91
C VAL A 233 -19.94 4.31 14.78
N LEU A 234 -19.03 5.07 14.15
CA LEU A 234 -18.03 5.85 14.86
C LEU A 234 -18.67 6.92 15.76
N ASN A 235 -19.75 7.60 15.31
CA ASN A 235 -20.50 8.56 16.11
C ASN A 235 -21.18 7.92 17.33
N GLN A 236 -21.58 6.66 17.23
CA GLN A 236 -22.24 5.93 18.32
C GLN A 236 -21.25 5.38 19.34
N SER A 237 -20.14 4.80 18.88
CA SER A 237 -19.18 4.09 19.72
C SER A 237 -17.96 4.91 20.09
N GLY A 238 -17.66 6.00 19.37
CA GLY A 238 -16.46 6.79 19.51
C GLY A 238 -15.20 6.10 18.98
N ALA A 239 -14.05 6.79 19.09
CA ALA A 239 -12.74 6.24 18.83
C ALA A 239 -11.79 6.51 20.01
N ARG A 240 -11.00 5.51 20.40
CA ARG A 240 -10.04 5.62 21.50
C ARG A 240 -8.65 5.99 20.97
N CYS A 241 -8.57 7.09 20.25
CA CYS A 241 -7.32 7.67 19.77
C CYS A 241 -7.52 9.19 19.63
N PHE A 242 -6.44 9.95 19.75
CA PHE A 242 -6.48 11.40 19.52
C PHE A 242 -5.94 11.74 18.13
N VAL A 243 -4.70 11.34 17.85
CA VAL A 243 -3.99 11.78 16.62
C VAL A 243 -4.63 11.24 15.34
N HIS A 244 -5.02 9.97 15.33
CA HIS A 244 -5.63 9.32 14.16
C HIS A 244 -7.15 9.19 14.29
N HIS A 245 -7.80 10.08 15.04
CA HIS A 245 -9.25 10.06 15.21
C HIS A 245 -9.95 10.50 13.91
N PRO A 246 -10.75 9.63 13.24
CA PRO A 246 -11.26 9.92 11.89
C PRO A 246 -12.04 11.24 11.79
N LEU A 247 -12.91 11.55 12.75
CA LEU A 247 -13.69 12.78 12.71
C LEU A 247 -12.87 14.04 13.03
N MET A 248 -11.83 13.93 13.89
CA MET A 248 -10.95 15.06 14.16
C MET A 248 -10.06 15.35 12.96
N GLU A 249 -9.54 14.31 12.31
CA GLU A 249 -8.81 14.45 11.03
C GLU A 249 -9.74 15.01 9.94
N ALA A 250 -10.94 14.48 9.78
CA ALA A 250 -11.91 14.99 8.80
C ALA A 250 -12.17 16.49 8.99
N ARG A 251 -12.41 16.93 10.23
CA ARG A 251 -12.59 18.35 10.56
C ARG A 251 -11.36 19.18 10.24
N HIS A 252 -10.17 18.63 10.46
CA HIS A 252 -8.91 19.29 10.09
C HIS A 252 -8.79 19.52 8.59
N TRP A 253 -9.29 18.58 7.78
CA TRP A 253 -9.35 18.68 6.31
C TRP A 253 -10.58 19.44 5.78
N GLY A 254 -11.33 20.14 6.63
CA GLY A 254 -12.51 20.89 6.23
C GLY A 254 -13.69 19.99 5.85
N ILE A 255 -13.95 18.96 6.65
CA ILE A 255 -15.16 18.12 6.56
C ILE A 255 -15.89 18.19 7.91
N MET A 256 -17.05 18.84 7.95
CA MET A 256 -17.86 18.98 9.17
C MET A 256 -19.28 18.51 8.90
N ASP A 257 -19.78 17.65 9.77
CA ASP A 257 -21.15 17.13 9.72
C ASP A 257 -21.54 16.58 8.33
N GLY A 258 -20.60 15.86 7.69
CA GLY A 258 -20.80 15.27 6.37
C GLY A 258 -20.75 16.25 5.20
N GLN A 259 -20.28 17.47 5.40
CA GLN A 259 -20.17 18.51 4.39
C GLN A 259 -18.76 19.09 4.29
N ASP A 260 -18.39 19.46 3.09
CA ASP A 260 -17.16 20.24 2.87
C ASP A 260 -17.37 21.67 3.34
N VAL A 261 -16.39 22.21 4.09
CA VAL A 261 -16.34 23.60 4.53
C VAL A 261 -15.04 24.24 4.05
N GLU A 262 -15.06 25.56 3.85
CA GLU A 262 -13.92 26.32 3.36
C GLU A 262 -12.71 26.33 4.32
N LYS A 263 -12.97 26.16 5.61
CA LYS A 263 -11.93 26.22 6.65
C LYS A 263 -12.07 25.06 7.63
N GLY A 264 -11.04 24.23 7.69
CA GLY A 264 -10.95 23.16 8.68
C GLY A 264 -10.73 23.67 10.11
N ALA A 265 -11.06 22.83 11.08
CA ALA A 265 -10.77 23.07 12.49
C ALA A 265 -9.35 22.57 12.82
N TYR A 266 -8.61 23.33 13.63
CA TYR A 266 -7.29 22.89 14.08
C TYR A 266 -7.41 21.61 14.92
N HIS A 267 -6.67 20.58 14.52
CA HIS A 267 -6.52 19.34 15.27
C HIS A 267 -5.06 19.14 15.74
N ARG A 268 -4.14 19.27 14.82
CA ARG A 268 -2.69 19.13 15.05
C ARG A 268 -1.92 20.02 14.08
N THR A 269 -0.63 20.27 14.38
CA THR A 269 0.23 20.96 13.43
C THR A 269 0.48 20.05 12.21
N HIS A 270 0.16 20.55 11.03
CA HIS A 270 0.52 19.90 9.76
C HIS A 270 1.79 20.52 9.16
N SER A 271 2.47 19.77 8.34
CA SER A 271 3.68 20.24 7.66
C SER A 271 3.32 20.87 6.32
N ALA A 272 3.59 22.15 6.12
CA ALA A 272 3.42 22.83 4.83
C ALA A 272 4.23 22.13 3.72
N TYR A 273 5.43 21.64 4.05
CA TYR A 273 6.28 20.88 3.11
C TYR A 273 5.60 19.56 2.69
N ALA A 274 5.01 18.85 3.65
CA ALA A 274 4.31 17.60 3.36
C ALA A 274 3.03 17.85 2.54
N VAL A 275 2.30 18.95 2.79
CA VAL A 275 1.14 19.34 1.97
C VAL A 275 1.56 19.60 0.54
N ALA A 276 2.61 20.41 0.32
CA ALA A 276 3.10 20.74 -1.01
C ALA A 276 3.56 19.49 -1.80
N ALA A 277 4.31 18.61 -1.15
CA ALA A 277 4.77 17.36 -1.75
C ALA A 277 3.60 16.41 -2.06
N PHE A 278 2.65 16.27 -1.14
CA PHE A 278 1.49 15.41 -1.33
C PHE A 278 0.57 15.91 -2.43
N HIS A 279 0.31 17.22 -2.47
CA HIS A 279 -0.44 17.88 -3.53
C HIS A 279 0.15 17.57 -4.90
N GLU A 280 1.47 17.77 -5.07
CA GLU A 280 2.15 17.50 -6.35
C GLU A 280 2.07 16.02 -6.73
N ALA A 281 2.24 15.10 -5.78
CA ALA A 281 2.13 13.68 -6.05
C ALA A 281 0.72 13.28 -6.53
N LEU A 282 -0.33 13.81 -5.91
CA LEU A 282 -1.71 13.58 -6.33
C LEU A 282 -1.98 14.20 -7.71
N ARG A 283 -1.52 15.42 -7.93
CA ARG A 283 -1.65 16.12 -9.22
C ARG A 283 -0.99 15.34 -10.37
N LEU A 284 0.20 14.79 -10.14
CA LEU A 284 0.92 13.99 -11.13
C LEU A 284 0.21 12.66 -11.40
N THR A 285 -0.32 12.02 -10.37
CA THR A 285 -1.10 10.77 -10.49
C THR A 285 -2.34 10.99 -11.35
N LEU A 286 -3.08 12.09 -11.13
CA LEU A 286 -4.26 12.43 -11.94
C LEU A 286 -3.90 12.90 -13.35
N ALA A 287 -2.79 13.62 -13.52
CA ALA A 287 -2.33 14.07 -14.84
C ALA A 287 -1.95 12.90 -15.76
N GLU A 288 -1.42 11.81 -15.20
CA GLU A 288 -1.17 10.57 -15.94
C GLU A 288 -2.48 9.81 -16.24
N GLY A 289 -3.43 9.84 -15.33
CA GLY A 289 -4.67 9.06 -15.38
C GLY A 289 -4.47 7.64 -14.80
N LEU A 290 -5.44 7.19 -14.00
CA LEU A 290 -5.31 5.92 -13.27
C LEU A 290 -5.25 4.70 -14.21
N ALA A 291 -6.07 4.68 -15.26
CA ALA A 291 -6.05 3.59 -16.25
C ALA A 291 -4.71 3.50 -16.98
N ASN A 292 -4.16 4.64 -17.44
CA ASN A 292 -2.85 4.69 -18.09
C ASN A 292 -1.74 4.21 -17.14
N ARG A 293 -1.81 4.65 -15.89
CA ARG A 293 -0.85 4.28 -14.87
C ARG A 293 -0.90 2.79 -14.56
N ALA A 294 -2.10 2.20 -14.41
CA ALA A 294 -2.27 0.76 -14.19
C ALA A 294 -1.78 -0.07 -15.37
N ALA A 295 -2.08 0.36 -16.60
CA ALA A 295 -1.58 -0.29 -17.82
C ALA A 295 -0.04 -0.26 -17.88
N ARG A 296 0.58 0.86 -17.53
CA ARG A 296 2.04 1.00 -17.49
C ARG A 296 2.68 0.11 -16.43
N TYR A 297 2.08 0.00 -15.22
CA TYR A 297 2.54 -0.95 -14.20
C TYR A 297 2.48 -2.38 -14.69
N ALA A 298 1.36 -2.79 -15.31
CA ALA A 298 1.17 -4.13 -15.83
C ALA A 298 2.18 -4.45 -16.95
N ALA A 299 2.42 -3.51 -17.86
CA ALA A 299 3.38 -3.68 -18.96
C ALA A 299 4.82 -3.83 -18.44
N CYS A 300 5.24 -2.98 -17.51
CA CYS A 300 6.57 -3.07 -16.91
C CYS A 300 6.77 -4.37 -16.11
N GLU A 301 5.75 -4.80 -15.37
CA GLU A 301 5.80 -6.07 -14.63
C GLU A 301 5.93 -7.26 -15.56
N GLU A 302 5.19 -7.29 -16.67
CA GLU A 302 5.26 -8.36 -17.66
C GLU A 302 6.65 -8.47 -18.29
N ILE A 303 7.34 -7.35 -18.55
CA ILE A 303 8.73 -7.36 -19.03
C ILE A 303 9.63 -8.02 -17.97
N LEU A 304 9.55 -7.61 -16.70
CA LEU A 304 10.36 -8.19 -15.65
C LEU A 304 10.06 -9.67 -15.44
N ARG A 305 8.79 -10.06 -15.46
CA ARG A 305 8.34 -11.45 -15.36
C ARG A 305 9.01 -12.33 -16.42
N ARG A 306 8.97 -11.91 -17.66
CA ARG A 306 9.59 -12.68 -18.76
C ARG A 306 11.11 -12.68 -18.69
N ALA A 307 11.72 -11.53 -18.39
CA ALA A 307 13.17 -11.45 -18.24
C ALA A 307 13.69 -12.37 -17.12
N PHE A 308 13.06 -12.33 -15.94
CA PHE A 308 13.47 -13.19 -14.83
C PHE A 308 13.17 -14.68 -15.09
N THR A 309 12.09 -15.00 -15.80
CA THR A 309 11.82 -16.38 -16.23
C THR A 309 12.90 -16.88 -17.19
N ALA A 310 13.35 -16.07 -18.16
CA ALA A 310 14.45 -16.41 -19.06
C ALA A 310 15.80 -16.53 -18.33
N MET A 311 15.96 -15.85 -17.18
CA MET A 311 17.10 -16.03 -16.28
C MET A 311 17.03 -17.33 -15.44
N GLY A 312 15.98 -18.15 -15.63
CA GLY A 312 15.76 -19.40 -14.89
C GLY A 312 15.09 -19.24 -13.52
N CYS A 313 14.55 -18.04 -13.20
CA CYS A 313 13.78 -17.83 -11.99
C CYS A 313 12.33 -18.33 -12.16
N GLU A 314 11.71 -18.78 -11.06
CA GLU A 314 10.29 -19.10 -11.01
C GLU A 314 9.52 -17.90 -10.40
N VAL A 315 8.74 -17.21 -11.24
CA VAL A 315 7.88 -16.10 -10.77
C VAL A 315 6.60 -16.63 -10.17
N THR A 316 6.34 -16.27 -8.93
CA THR A 316 5.20 -16.77 -8.14
C THR A 316 4.11 -15.74 -7.89
N SER A 317 4.38 -14.43 -8.04
CA SER A 317 3.40 -13.36 -7.83
C SER A 317 2.38 -13.21 -8.97
N ASN A 318 1.26 -12.55 -8.65
CA ASN A 318 0.28 -12.06 -9.63
C ASN A 318 0.00 -10.55 -9.51
N MET A 319 0.87 -9.81 -8.81
CA MET A 319 0.78 -8.35 -8.64
C MET A 319 1.44 -7.61 -9.79
N THR A 320 0.90 -6.44 -10.15
CA THR A 320 1.42 -5.61 -11.25
C THR A 320 2.55 -4.66 -10.85
N SER A 321 2.82 -4.49 -9.55
CA SER A 321 3.86 -3.58 -9.05
C SER A 321 5.05 -4.29 -8.43
N LEU A 322 5.00 -5.62 -8.37
CA LEU A 322 5.96 -6.43 -7.62
C LEU A 322 6.08 -7.82 -8.24
N VAL A 323 7.30 -8.22 -8.56
CA VAL A 323 7.63 -9.61 -8.91
C VAL A 323 8.17 -10.31 -7.67
N VAL A 324 7.53 -11.40 -7.24
CA VAL A 324 8.04 -12.33 -6.23
C VAL A 324 8.49 -13.59 -6.96
N LEU A 325 9.71 -14.04 -6.69
CA LEU A 325 10.32 -15.13 -7.42
C LEU A 325 11.22 -16.01 -6.54
N ASN A 326 11.35 -17.27 -6.94
CA ASN A 326 12.40 -18.18 -6.51
C ASN A 326 13.62 -17.98 -7.43
N LEU A 327 14.83 -17.98 -6.86
CA LEU A 327 16.07 -17.96 -7.64
C LEU A 327 16.20 -19.26 -8.46
N PRO A 328 17.07 -19.28 -9.50
CA PRO A 328 17.33 -20.50 -10.26
C PRO A 328 17.73 -21.67 -9.35
N PRO A 329 17.45 -22.93 -9.72
CA PRO A 329 17.66 -24.10 -8.85
C PRO A 329 19.09 -24.25 -8.30
N ASN A 330 20.11 -23.82 -9.06
CA ASN A 330 21.50 -23.83 -8.63
C ASN A 330 21.85 -22.73 -7.60
N MET A 331 20.91 -21.82 -7.35
CA MET A 331 21.03 -20.75 -6.37
C MET A 331 20.00 -20.85 -5.23
N ALA A 332 19.20 -21.90 -5.22
CA ALA A 332 18.20 -22.11 -4.17
C ALA A 332 18.85 -22.17 -2.78
N GLY A 333 18.24 -21.49 -1.80
CA GLY A 333 18.76 -21.36 -0.44
C GLY A 333 19.80 -20.23 -0.27
N ARG A 334 20.13 -19.48 -1.33
CA ARG A 334 21.06 -18.36 -1.30
C ARG A 334 20.39 -16.99 -1.42
N GLU A 335 19.09 -16.90 -1.19
CA GLU A 335 18.26 -15.69 -1.39
C GLU A 335 18.77 -14.53 -0.52
N MET A 336 19.15 -14.78 0.71
CA MET A 336 19.70 -13.74 1.59
C MET A 336 21.09 -13.26 1.15
N GLU A 337 21.94 -14.15 0.63
CA GLU A 337 23.22 -13.80 0.04
C GLU A 337 23.00 -12.93 -1.21
N PHE A 338 22.10 -13.33 -2.09
CA PHE A 338 21.74 -12.60 -3.30
C PHE A 338 21.24 -11.19 -2.99
N VAL A 339 20.28 -11.06 -2.08
CA VAL A 339 19.74 -9.76 -1.65
C VAL A 339 20.82 -8.88 -1.02
N THR A 340 21.68 -9.45 -0.18
CA THR A 340 22.78 -8.71 0.47
C THR A 340 23.79 -8.22 -0.57
N TYR A 341 24.13 -9.04 -1.55
CA TYR A 341 24.98 -8.66 -2.67
C TYR A 341 24.36 -7.51 -3.47
N CYS A 342 23.13 -7.64 -3.92
CA CYS A 342 22.42 -6.57 -4.65
C CYS A 342 22.44 -5.24 -3.90
N ARG A 343 22.16 -5.25 -2.59
CA ARG A 343 22.22 -4.04 -1.76
C ARG A 343 23.61 -3.43 -1.69
N SER A 344 24.68 -4.27 -1.64
CA SER A 344 26.06 -3.79 -1.68
C SER A 344 26.41 -3.08 -2.99
N GLN A 345 25.67 -3.38 -4.06
CA GLN A 345 25.75 -2.75 -5.37
C GLN A 345 24.74 -1.58 -5.55
N ASN A 346 24.19 -1.04 -4.45
CA ASN A 346 23.17 0.01 -4.47
C ASN A 346 21.90 -0.37 -5.24
N PHE A 347 21.54 -1.64 -5.25
CA PHE A 347 20.32 -2.19 -5.82
C PHE A 347 19.45 -2.77 -4.70
N GLY A 348 18.44 -2.01 -4.29
CA GLY A 348 17.63 -2.26 -3.09
C GLY A 348 16.47 -3.20 -3.37
N ILE A 349 16.70 -4.50 -3.42
CA ILE A 349 15.67 -5.55 -3.44
C ILE A 349 15.51 -6.18 -2.06
N TRP A 350 14.45 -6.97 -1.86
CA TRP A 350 14.10 -7.52 -0.54
C TRP A 350 13.74 -9.01 -0.59
N PRO A 351 14.06 -9.80 0.46
CA PRO A 351 13.50 -11.13 0.58
C PRO A 351 12.03 -11.04 1.00
N THR A 352 11.28 -12.14 0.87
CA THR A 352 10.01 -12.30 1.59
C THR A 352 10.28 -12.37 3.10
N LEU A 353 9.42 -11.69 3.91
CA LEU A 353 9.70 -11.53 5.35
C LEU A 353 9.33 -12.77 6.17
N SER A 354 8.19 -13.37 5.88
CA SER A 354 7.67 -14.55 6.60
C SER A 354 8.35 -15.86 6.20
N GLN A 355 8.87 -15.92 4.98
CA GLN A 355 9.62 -17.05 4.45
C GLN A 355 10.72 -16.50 3.55
N PRO A 356 11.97 -16.32 4.04
CA PRO A 356 13.05 -15.68 3.27
C PRO A 356 13.62 -16.59 2.17
N THR A 357 12.78 -17.43 1.56
CA THR A 357 13.08 -18.35 0.47
C THR A 357 12.76 -17.76 -0.90
N GLN A 358 12.29 -16.52 -0.96
CA GLN A 358 11.95 -15.84 -2.19
C GLN A 358 12.51 -14.41 -2.18
N VAL A 359 12.72 -13.87 -3.39
CA VAL A 359 13.16 -12.50 -3.62
C VAL A 359 12.00 -11.67 -4.13
N ARG A 360 11.90 -10.42 -3.69
CA ARG A 360 10.90 -9.45 -4.13
C ARG A 360 11.58 -8.30 -4.88
N VAL A 361 11.18 -8.09 -6.12
CA VAL A 361 11.62 -6.98 -6.98
C VAL A 361 10.42 -6.12 -7.31
N GLY A 362 10.41 -4.88 -6.82
CA GLY A 362 9.33 -3.92 -7.02
C GLY A 362 9.69 -2.85 -8.04
N ILE A 363 8.66 -2.28 -8.68
CA ILE A 363 8.81 -1.23 -9.69
C ILE A 363 8.10 0.07 -9.29
N LEU A 364 7.96 0.32 -8.00
CA LEU A 364 7.26 1.51 -7.50
C LEU A 364 7.96 2.80 -7.97
N ASN A 365 7.30 3.47 -8.93
CA ASN A 365 7.81 4.65 -9.64
C ASN A 365 9.14 4.43 -10.42
N LEU A 366 9.40 3.19 -10.85
CA LEU A 366 10.48 2.80 -11.75
C LEU A 366 9.84 2.21 -13.02
N LEU A 367 9.28 3.07 -13.86
CA LEU A 367 8.37 2.69 -14.93
C LEU A 367 8.80 3.20 -16.32
N SER A 368 10.01 3.71 -16.45
CA SER A 368 10.61 4.01 -17.75
C SER A 368 11.33 2.80 -18.31
N ASN A 369 11.50 2.76 -19.64
CA ASN A 369 12.31 1.71 -20.28
C ASN A 369 13.74 1.68 -19.69
N ALA A 370 14.31 2.85 -19.33
CA ALA A 370 15.63 2.92 -18.71
C ALA A 370 15.65 2.28 -17.31
N ASP A 371 14.61 2.51 -16.50
CA ASP A 371 14.50 1.90 -15.17
C ASP A 371 14.39 0.38 -15.27
N ILE A 372 13.54 -0.13 -16.17
CA ILE A 372 13.34 -1.57 -16.38
C ILE A 372 14.63 -2.23 -16.86
N ASN A 373 15.32 -1.60 -17.83
CA ASN A 373 16.63 -2.11 -18.31
C ASN A 373 17.67 -2.14 -17.17
N ASP A 374 17.73 -1.12 -16.32
CA ASP A 374 18.67 -1.08 -15.21
C ASP A 374 18.34 -2.17 -14.16
N ILE A 375 17.07 -2.39 -13.84
CA ILE A 375 16.65 -3.49 -12.95
C ILE A 375 17.08 -4.84 -13.51
N VAL A 376 16.77 -5.12 -14.78
CA VAL A 376 17.10 -6.41 -15.45
C VAL A 376 18.60 -6.60 -15.48
N THR A 377 19.37 -5.58 -15.90
CA THR A 377 20.84 -5.63 -15.97
C THR A 377 21.48 -5.91 -14.61
N ARG A 378 21.06 -5.18 -13.56
CA ARG A 378 21.63 -5.36 -12.19
C ARG A 378 21.27 -6.71 -11.60
N PHE A 379 20.03 -7.17 -11.80
CA PHE A 379 19.59 -8.47 -11.32
C PHE A 379 20.37 -9.59 -12.02
N GLY A 380 20.51 -9.52 -13.36
CA GLY A 380 21.26 -10.50 -14.14
C GLY A 380 22.76 -10.51 -13.81
N ALA A 381 23.38 -9.33 -13.66
CA ALA A 381 24.78 -9.22 -13.21
C ALA A 381 25.01 -9.89 -11.86
N ALA A 382 24.11 -9.63 -10.88
CA ALA A 382 24.19 -10.26 -9.57
C ALA A 382 24.05 -11.79 -9.63
N LEU A 383 23.19 -12.32 -10.51
CA LEU A 383 23.11 -13.76 -10.74
C LEU A 383 24.42 -14.34 -11.25
N LEU A 384 25.02 -13.72 -12.27
CA LEU A 384 26.29 -14.18 -12.86
C LEU A 384 27.44 -14.11 -11.87
N ASP A 385 27.58 -13.00 -11.12
CA ASP A 385 28.65 -12.78 -10.14
C ASP A 385 28.59 -13.80 -8.99
N LEU A 386 27.40 -14.29 -8.67
CA LEU A 386 27.19 -15.32 -7.63
C LEU A 386 27.17 -16.75 -8.18
N GLY A 387 27.54 -16.95 -9.47
CA GLY A 387 27.67 -18.27 -10.08
C GLY A 387 26.39 -18.83 -10.68
N GLY A 388 25.35 -18.02 -10.88
CA GLY A 388 24.22 -18.33 -11.73
C GLY A 388 24.61 -18.31 -13.21
N SER A 389 23.71 -18.73 -14.07
CA SER A 389 23.92 -18.71 -15.54
C SER A 389 22.60 -18.51 -16.27
N TYR A 390 22.62 -17.72 -17.33
CA TYR A 390 21.50 -17.53 -18.26
C TYR A 390 22.02 -17.01 -19.60
N ASP A 391 21.18 -17.07 -20.65
CA ASP A 391 21.52 -16.50 -21.96
C ASP A 391 21.21 -14.99 -21.96
N VAL A 392 22.26 -14.18 -21.92
CA VAL A 392 22.15 -12.71 -21.90
C VAL A 392 21.48 -12.19 -23.17
N ALA A 393 21.81 -12.77 -24.33
CA ALA A 393 21.25 -12.32 -25.62
C ALA A 393 19.76 -12.62 -25.72
N GLU A 394 19.30 -13.74 -25.18
CA GLU A 394 17.86 -14.08 -25.10
C GLU A 394 17.11 -13.07 -24.23
N VAL A 395 17.64 -12.73 -23.05
CA VAL A 395 17.03 -11.75 -22.13
C VAL A 395 16.96 -10.37 -22.79
N ASP A 396 18.03 -9.91 -23.42
CA ASP A 396 18.05 -8.62 -24.11
C ASP A 396 17.05 -8.57 -25.26
N GLN A 397 16.89 -9.65 -26.01
CA GLN A 397 15.92 -9.77 -27.10
C GLN A 397 14.48 -9.71 -26.55
N ILE A 398 14.18 -10.39 -25.46
CA ILE A 398 12.86 -10.37 -24.79
C ILE A 398 12.51 -8.96 -24.36
N VAL A 399 13.40 -8.30 -23.62
CA VAL A 399 13.18 -6.94 -23.10
C VAL A 399 12.99 -5.96 -24.27
N GLY A 400 13.88 -5.98 -25.26
CA GLY A 400 13.82 -5.08 -26.42
C GLY A 400 12.53 -5.27 -27.23
N SER A 401 12.09 -6.51 -27.45
CA SER A 401 10.86 -6.78 -28.21
C SER A 401 9.60 -6.29 -27.50
N LEU A 402 9.52 -6.47 -26.17
CA LEU A 402 8.36 -6.01 -25.39
C LEU A 402 8.30 -4.48 -25.27
N GLN A 403 9.45 -3.84 -25.10
CA GLN A 403 9.52 -2.37 -25.07
C GLN A 403 9.15 -1.74 -26.41
N ALA A 404 9.54 -2.37 -27.53
CA ALA A 404 9.16 -1.92 -28.87
C ALA A 404 7.65 -2.07 -29.12
N SER A 405 7.02 -3.12 -28.60
CA SER A 405 5.56 -3.33 -28.67
C SER A 405 4.80 -2.23 -27.93
N LEU A 406 5.24 -1.89 -26.71
CA LEU A 406 4.63 -0.83 -25.89
C LEU A 406 4.79 0.59 -26.49
N ALA A 407 5.85 0.82 -27.26
CA ALA A 407 6.05 2.10 -27.95
C ALA A 407 5.19 2.27 -29.21
N ALA A 408 4.57 1.18 -29.70
CA ALA A 408 3.75 1.17 -30.91
C ALA A 408 2.23 1.31 -30.61
N GLU A 409 1.82 1.11 -29.37
CA GLU A 409 0.46 1.34 -28.84
C GLU A 409 0.29 2.79 -28.31
#